data_0cb5e2e82ef42d373b86da57ad7bebca
#
_entry.id   0cb5e2e82ef42d373b86da57ad7bebca
#
_cell.length_a   1.000
_cell.length_b   1.000
_cell.length_c   1.000
_cell.angle_alpha   90.00
_cell.angle_beta   90.00
_cell.angle_gamma   90.00
#
_symmetry.space_group_name_H-M   'P 1'
#
loop_
_entity.id
_entity.type
_entity.pdbx_description
1 polymer ?
#
loop_
_entity_poly.entity_id
_entity_poly.type
_entity_poly.pdbx_seq_one_letter_code
_entity_poly.pdbx_strand_id
1 'polypeptide(L)'
;MKALVIGAGGVGRAIASIASRRSFITSMVIADRTLARAEEAVYRVKDPRFLAAQVNAAELEDLRELIRKADPDVVINAVDPRFVMPIFLACEIENTNYIDMAMSLSRPHPHYPYTETGVKLGDEQFARDWNWEERKIFALIGMGVEPGMSDVFAKYANDHLFSRIDSITVLDGSNLRVEGHNFAPSFSIWTTIEECLNPPLVWEDGRGWFTTAPFSELEVFDFPEGIGPVECVNVEHEEVVLIPQKIDAKKVNFKYGLGAEFIQILKTINMLGMDRKENVDVQGVSVSPRDLLAASLPDPATLGSRMKGKTCAGTLVRG
;
A
#
# COMPACT_ATOMS: atom_id res chain seq x y z
N MET A 1 -21.03 1.52 14.91
CA MET A 1 -20.41 1.92 13.63
C MET A 1 -20.69 0.83 12.60
N LYS A 2 -21.26 1.19 11.47
CA LYS A 2 -21.42 0.35 10.30
C LYS A 2 -20.19 0.54 9.39
N ALA A 3 -19.59 -0.51 8.90
CA ALA A 3 -18.44 -0.43 8.00
C ALA A 3 -18.66 -1.22 6.72
N LEU A 4 -18.11 -0.74 5.62
CA LEU A 4 -18.02 -1.47 4.36
C LEU A 4 -16.54 -1.67 4.04
N VAL A 5 -16.10 -2.90 3.89
CA VAL A 5 -14.73 -3.25 3.49
C VAL A 5 -14.76 -3.69 2.03
N ILE A 6 -14.02 -3.01 1.18
CA ILE A 6 -13.83 -3.38 -0.22
C ILE A 6 -12.53 -4.17 -0.32
N GLY A 7 -12.62 -5.44 -0.64
CA GLY A 7 -11.53 -6.41 -0.71
C GLY A 7 -11.59 -7.49 0.37
N ALA A 8 -11.72 -8.76 -0.02
CA ALA A 8 -11.70 -9.95 0.85
C ALA A 8 -10.38 -10.73 0.75
N GLY A 9 -9.27 -10.04 0.44
CA GLY A 9 -7.92 -10.57 0.45
C GLY A 9 -7.37 -10.75 1.86
N GLY A 10 -6.05 -10.86 1.99
CA GLY A 10 -5.37 -11.03 3.28
C GLY A 10 -5.72 -9.93 4.29
N VAL A 11 -5.63 -8.67 3.86
CA VAL A 11 -5.92 -7.49 4.70
C VAL A 11 -7.40 -7.42 5.08
N GLY A 12 -8.33 -7.57 4.12
CA GLY A 12 -9.77 -7.53 4.40
C GLY A 12 -10.22 -8.64 5.37
N ARG A 13 -9.64 -9.84 5.26
CA ARG A 13 -9.88 -10.95 6.22
C ARG A 13 -9.33 -10.62 7.60
N ALA A 14 -8.16 -9.99 7.69
CA ALA A 14 -7.58 -9.56 8.96
C ALA A 14 -8.47 -8.49 9.62
N ILE A 15 -8.93 -7.49 8.85
CA ILE A 15 -9.87 -6.46 9.32
C ILE A 15 -11.13 -7.11 9.86
N ALA A 16 -11.75 -8.04 9.13
CA ALA A 16 -12.95 -8.75 9.57
C ALA A 16 -12.71 -9.50 10.88
N SER A 17 -11.61 -10.24 10.98
CA SER A 17 -11.23 -10.99 12.19
C SER A 17 -10.99 -10.10 13.41
N ILE A 18 -10.37 -8.93 13.23
CA ILE A 18 -10.13 -7.97 14.31
C ILE A 18 -11.43 -7.27 14.70
N ALA A 19 -12.23 -6.84 13.73
CA ALA A 19 -13.49 -6.13 13.92
C ALA A 19 -14.53 -6.97 14.66
N SER A 20 -14.57 -8.27 14.45
CA SER A 20 -15.49 -9.17 15.16
C SER A 20 -15.34 -9.13 16.69
N ARG A 21 -14.13 -8.80 17.16
CA ARG A 21 -13.81 -8.66 18.58
C ARG A 21 -14.06 -7.24 19.12
N ARG A 22 -14.62 -6.34 18.32
CA ARG A 22 -14.86 -4.94 18.68
C ARG A 22 -16.35 -4.67 18.82
N SER A 23 -16.76 -4.26 20.01
CA SER A 23 -18.18 -3.98 20.32
C SER A 23 -18.73 -2.74 19.62
N PHE A 24 -17.87 -1.79 19.25
CA PHE A 24 -18.28 -0.58 18.54
C PHE A 24 -18.64 -0.84 17.06
N ILE A 25 -18.23 -1.97 16.48
CA ILE A 25 -18.69 -2.40 15.16
C ILE A 25 -20.06 -3.05 15.31
N THR A 26 -21.08 -2.41 14.78
CA THR A 26 -22.47 -2.88 14.85
C THR A 26 -22.88 -3.70 13.64
N SER A 27 -22.25 -3.43 12.47
CA SER A 27 -22.44 -4.17 11.23
C SER A 27 -21.21 -3.98 10.34
N MET A 28 -20.85 -5.00 9.56
CA MET A 28 -19.79 -4.91 8.57
C MET A 28 -20.16 -5.69 7.31
N VAL A 29 -20.07 -5.02 6.16
CA VAL A 29 -20.19 -5.66 4.85
C VAL A 29 -18.77 -5.87 4.32
N ILE A 30 -18.44 -7.11 3.93
CA ILE A 30 -17.20 -7.45 3.24
C ILE A 30 -17.55 -7.67 1.77
N ALA A 31 -16.95 -6.90 0.89
CA ALA A 31 -17.22 -6.96 -0.54
C ALA A 31 -15.96 -7.32 -1.34
N ASP A 32 -16.14 -8.12 -2.39
CA ASP A 32 -15.06 -8.51 -3.29
C ASP A 32 -15.62 -8.69 -4.70
N ARG A 33 -14.77 -8.63 -5.71
CA ARG A 33 -15.16 -8.95 -7.09
C ARG A 33 -15.67 -10.38 -7.22
N THR A 34 -15.09 -11.29 -6.43
CA THR A 34 -15.50 -12.70 -6.34
C THR A 34 -16.33 -12.92 -5.08
N LEU A 35 -17.66 -13.03 -5.22
CA LEU A 35 -18.57 -13.20 -4.08
C LEU A 35 -18.12 -14.31 -3.14
N ALA A 36 -17.69 -15.46 -3.66
CA ALA A 36 -17.23 -16.59 -2.85
C ALA A 36 -16.05 -16.24 -1.92
N ARG A 37 -15.18 -15.29 -2.29
CA ARG A 37 -14.10 -14.82 -1.38
C ARG A 37 -14.65 -14.00 -0.22
N ALA A 38 -15.64 -13.16 -0.48
CA ALA A 38 -16.33 -12.39 0.55
C ALA A 38 -17.12 -13.30 1.51
N GLU A 39 -17.85 -14.29 0.97
CA GLU A 39 -18.58 -15.30 1.74
C GLU A 39 -17.63 -16.12 2.62
N GLU A 40 -16.47 -16.53 2.10
CA GLU A 40 -15.48 -17.25 2.90
C GLU A 40 -14.93 -16.40 4.05
N ALA A 41 -14.65 -15.11 3.80
CA ALA A 41 -14.19 -14.19 4.84
C ALA A 41 -15.22 -14.06 5.97
N VAL A 42 -16.50 -13.89 5.63
CA VAL A 42 -17.62 -13.81 6.59
C VAL A 42 -17.82 -15.14 7.33
N TYR A 43 -17.78 -16.27 6.61
CA TYR A 43 -17.93 -17.61 7.22
C TYR A 43 -16.88 -17.89 8.29
N ARG A 44 -15.63 -17.44 8.09
CA ARG A 44 -14.54 -17.62 9.06
C ARG A 44 -14.74 -16.82 10.35
N VAL A 45 -15.38 -15.66 10.26
CA VAL A 45 -15.66 -14.79 11.41
C VAL A 45 -16.77 -15.37 12.31
N LYS A 46 -17.76 -16.06 11.74
CA LYS A 46 -18.90 -16.68 12.44
C LYS A 46 -19.70 -15.69 13.31
N ASP A 47 -19.91 -14.49 12.82
CA ASP A 47 -20.61 -13.43 13.52
C ASP A 47 -21.72 -12.86 12.62
N PRO A 48 -23.00 -12.85 13.07
CA PRO A 48 -24.14 -12.42 12.26
C PRO A 48 -24.11 -10.93 11.90
N ARG A 49 -23.24 -10.13 12.49
CA ARG A 49 -23.03 -8.72 12.13
C ARG A 49 -22.33 -8.56 10.79
N PHE A 50 -21.71 -9.64 10.27
CA PHE A 50 -20.91 -9.60 9.05
C PHE A 50 -21.68 -10.18 7.86
N LEU A 51 -21.71 -9.43 6.76
CA LEU A 51 -22.41 -9.79 5.55
C LEU A 51 -21.43 -9.78 4.36
N ALA A 52 -21.70 -10.64 3.39
CA ALA A 52 -20.91 -10.67 2.14
C ALA A 52 -21.64 -9.90 1.03
N ALA A 53 -20.88 -9.24 0.16
CA ALA A 53 -21.39 -8.61 -1.03
C ALA A 53 -20.43 -8.80 -2.21
N GLN A 54 -20.94 -8.64 -3.42
CA GLN A 54 -20.13 -8.59 -4.63
C GLN A 54 -20.03 -7.14 -5.12
N VAL A 55 -18.84 -6.71 -5.56
CA VAL A 55 -18.63 -5.42 -6.19
C VAL A 55 -17.41 -5.47 -7.12
N ASN A 56 -17.50 -4.83 -8.26
CA ASN A 56 -16.33 -4.54 -9.08
C ASN A 56 -15.75 -3.18 -8.70
N ALA A 57 -14.59 -3.17 -8.03
CA ALA A 57 -13.94 -1.94 -7.59
C ALA A 57 -13.45 -1.02 -8.72
N ALA A 58 -13.46 -1.49 -9.97
CA ALA A 58 -13.17 -0.66 -11.14
C ALA A 58 -14.40 0.14 -11.63
N GLU A 59 -15.61 -0.26 -11.23
CA GLU A 59 -16.86 0.31 -11.73
C GLU A 59 -17.46 1.27 -10.70
N LEU A 60 -17.42 2.56 -11.03
CA LEU A 60 -17.86 3.62 -10.11
C LEU A 60 -19.33 3.46 -9.68
N GLU A 61 -20.22 3.10 -10.62
CA GLU A 61 -21.65 2.96 -10.30
C GLU A 61 -21.93 1.74 -9.43
N ASP A 62 -21.24 0.61 -9.63
CA ASP A 62 -21.35 -0.57 -8.77
C ASP A 62 -20.96 -0.23 -7.31
N LEU A 63 -19.87 0.52 -7.15
CA LEU A 63 -19.41 1.00 -5.85
C LEU A 63 -20.44 1.92 -5.19
N ARG A 64 -20.97 2.89 -5.92
CA ARG A 64 -21.99 3.82 -5.43
C ARG A 64 -23.29 3.10 -5.02
N GLU A 65 -23.74 2.15 -5.83
CA GLU A 65 -24.92 1.35 -5.50
C GLU A 65 -24.71 0.54 -4.22
N LEU A 66 -23.55 -0.09 -4.07
CA LEU A 66 -23.21 -0.84 -2.86
C LEU A 66 -23.13 0.08 -1.63
N ILE A 67 -22.51 1.26 -1.73
CA ILE A 67 -22.42 2.22 -0.62
C ILE A 67 -23.82 2.65 -0.20
N ARG A 68 -24.70 3.03 -1.12
CA ARG A 68 -26.08 3.39 -0.82
C ARG A 68 -26.86 2.26 -0.14
N LYS A 69 -26.67 1.02 -0.60
CA LYS A 69 -27.36 -0.15 -0.05
C LYS A 69 -26.87 -0.52 1.34
N ALA A 70 -25.55 -0.45 1.56
CA ALA A 70 -24.92 -0.79 2.84
C ALA A 70 -25.08 0.34 3.88
N ASP A 71 -25.26 1.58 3.46
CA ASP A 71 -25.37 2.79 4.29
C ASP A 71 -24.30 2.80 5.41
N PRO A 72 -23.00 2.72 5.06
CA PRO A 72 -21.94 2.62 6.05
C PRO A 72 -21.54 3.97 6.61
N ASP A 73 -21.10 4.00 7.87
CA ASP A 73 -20.46 5.17 8.47
C ASP A 73 -19.06 5.42 7.85
N VAL A 74 -18.42 4.34 7.36
CA VAL A 74 -17.08 4.40 6.76
C VAL A 74 -16.87 3.27 5.77
N VAL A 75 -16.21 3.58 4.65
CA VAL A 75 -15.69 2.60 3.69
C VAL A 75 -14.20 2.41 3.96
N ILE A 76 -13.78 1.16 4.06
CA ILE A 76 -12.37 0.77 4.21
C ILE A 76 -11.92 0.10 2.91
N ASN A 77 -10.99 0.74 2.22
CA ASN A 77 -10.41 0.19 1.00
C ASN A 77 -9.27 -0.78 1.35
N ALA A 78 -9.46 -2.05 1.03
CA ALA A 78 -8.49 -3.13 1.26
C ALA A 78 -8.15 -3.87 -0.04
N VAL A 79 -8.19 -3.16 -1.18
CA VAL A 79 -7.80 -3.68 -2.49
C VAL A 79 -6.51 -3.02 -2.97
N ASP A 80 -6.04 -3.48 -4.11
CA ASP A 80 -4.89 -2.99 -4.84
C ASP A 80 -4.97 -1.47 -5.11
N PRO A 81 -3.85 -0.72 -5.05
CA PRO A 81 -3.81 0.73 -5.25
C PRO A 81 -4.42 1.23 -6.56
N ARG A 82 -4.49 0.40 -7.61
CA ARG A 82 -5.18 0.72 -8.86
C ARG A 82 -6.64 1.13 -8.69
N PHE A 83 -7.27 0.67 -7.62
CA PHE A 83 -8.69 0.91 -7.34
C PHE A 83 -8.93 1.99 -6.27
N VAL A 84 -7.89 2.67 -5.82
CA VAL A 84 -8.00 3.74 -4.82
C VAL A 84 -8.95 4.83 -5.33
N MET A 85 -8.68 5.40 -6.49
CA MET A 85 -9.47 6.54 -6.98
C MET A 85 -10.94 6.22 -7.28
N PRO A 86 -11.32 5.09 -7.91
CA PRO A 86 -12.73 4.74 -8.06
C PRO A 86 -13.48 4.65 -6.73
N ILE A 87 -12.90 4.00 -5.71
CA ILE A 87 -13.54 3.85 -4.39
C ILE A 87 -13.61 5.19 -3.66
N PHE A 88 -12.50 5.97 -3.68
CA PHE A 88 -12.42 7.29 -3.09
C PHE A 88 -13.47 8.25 -3.66
N LEU A 89 -13.61 8.28 -4.99
CA LEU A 89 -14.62 9.09 -5.68
C LEU A 89 -16.05 8.64 -5.38
N ALA A 90 -16.30 7.32 -5.30
CA ALA A 90 -17.60 6.80 -4.91
C ALA A 90 -17.99 7.28 -3.51
N CYS A 91 -17.06 7.24 -2.55
CA CYS A 91 -17.28 7.73 -1.19
C CYS A 91 -17.56 9.24 -1.15
N GLU A 92 -16.78 10.03 -1.90
CA GLU A 92 -17.01 11.47 -2.02
C GLU A 92 -18.41 11.77 -2.56
N ILE A 93 -18.83 11.10 -3.64
CA ILE A 93 -20.14 11.33 -4.27
C ILE A 93 -21.29 10.93 -3.33
N GLU A 94 -21.16 9.81 -2.62
CA GLU A 94 -22.18 9.29 -1.71
C GLU A 94 -22.07 9.89 -0.28
N ASN A 95 -21.20 10.88 -0.05
CA ASN A 95 -20.96 11.55 1.22
C ASN A 95 -20.64 10.58 2.37
N THR A 96 -19.77 9.62 2.12
CA THR A 96 -19.36 8.59 3.08
C THR A 96 -17.89 8.73 3.43
N ASN A 97 -17.53 8.57 4.71
CA ASN A 97 -16.14 8.60 5.15
C ASN A 97 -15.32 7.44 4.52
N TYR A 98 -14.04 7.70 4.34
CA TYR A 98 -13.14 6.79 3.65
C TYR A 98 -11.86 6.54 4.43
N ILE A 99 -11.34 5.30 4.36
CA ILE A 99 -10.02 4.92 4.88
C ILE A 99 -9.34 4.01 3.86
N ASP A 100 -8.05 4.25 3.58
CA ASP A 100 -7.20 3.32 2.86
C ASP A 100 -5.86 3.10 3.57
N MET A 101 -5.09 2.15 3.06
CA MET A 101 -3.75 1.78 3.51
C MET A 101 -2.68 2.05 2.47
N ALA A 102 -3.08 2.56 1.31
CA ALA A 102 -2.22 3.02 0.23
C ALA A 102 -2.86 4.24 -0.42
N MET A 103 -2.06 5.15 -0.96
CA MET A 103 -2.55 6.34 -1.64
C MET A 103 -2.74 6.11 -3.16
N SER A 104 -3.29 7.10 -3.85
CA SER A 104 -3.39 7.07 -5.32
C SER A 104 -2.00 6.98 -5.96
N LEU A 105 -1.93 6.21 -7.06
CA LEU A 105 -0.67 5.90 -7.73
C LEU A 105 0.03 7.14 -8.28
N SER A 106 1.35 7.11 -8.25
CA SER A 106 2.23 8.07 -8.90
C SER A 106 2.26 7.89 -10.42
N ARG A 107 2.79 8.89 -11.11
CA ARG A 107 3.21 8.79 -12.52
C ARG A 107 4.58 9.46 -12.67
N PRO A 108 5.59 8.71 -13.16
CA PRO A 108 6.93 9.25 -13.39
C PRO A 108 6.93 10.47 -14.32
N HIS A 109 7.89 11.36 -14.12
CA HIS A 109 8.08 12.49 -15.05
C HIS A 109 8.41 11.99 -16.48
N PRO A 110 7.72 12.47 -17.53
CA PRO A 110 7.77 11.85 -18.86
C PRO A 110 9.14 11.92 -19.54
N HIS A 111 9.98 12.88 -19.17
CA HIS A 111 11.30 13.10 -19.79
C HIS A 111 12.46 12.84 -18.82
N TYR A 112 12.28 13.07 -17.53
CA TYR A 112 13.35 13.01 -16.52
C TYR A 112 12.91 12.19 -15.30
N PRO A 113 12.52 10.90 -15.49
CA PRO A 113 11.90 10.11 -14.44
C PRO A 113 12.80 9.84 -13.24
N TYR A 114 14.11 9.98 -13.37
CA TYR A 114 15.09 9.69 -12.32
C TYR A 114 15.74 10.93 -11.69
N THR A 115 15.20 12.10 -11.95
CA THR A 115 15.72 13.38 -11.39
C THR A 115 14.62 14.35 -11.00
N GLU A 116 13.45 14.25 -11.65
CA GLU A 116 12.33 15.17 -11.45
C GLU A 116 11.05 14.40 -11.11
N THR A 117 10.27 14.96 -10.22
CA THR A 117 8.96 14.40 -9.85
C THR A 117 7.96 14.57 -10.99
N GLY A 118 7.17 13.52 -11.24
CA GLY A 118 5.92 13.62 -11.97
C GLY A 118 4.74 13.85 -11.02
N VAL A 119 3.68 13.06 -11.15
CA VAL A 119 2.60 12.98 -10.15
C VAL A 119 3.09 12.10 -9.01
N LYS A 120 3.04 12.61 -7.78
CA LYS A 120 3.43 11.85 -6.59
C LYS A 120 2.28 10.96 -6.09
N LEU A 121 2.60 9.98 -5.27
CA LEU A 121 1.61 9.21 -4.52
C LEU A 121 0.68 10.17 -3.76
N GLY A 122 -0.62 9.95 -3.83
CA GLY A 122 -1.64 10.74 -3.13
C GLY A 122 -2.00 12.08 -3.77
N ASP A 123 -1.27 12.59 -4.75
CA ASP A 123 -1.56 13.91 -5.35
C ASP A 123 -3.00 14.03 -5.86
N GLU A 124 -3.56 12.96 -6.44
CA GLU A 124 -4.94 12.97 -6.94
C GLU A 124 -5.97 13.02 -5.82
N GLN A 125 -5.69 12.39 -4.68
CA GLN A 125 -6.54 12.44 -3.49
C GLN A 125 -6.44 13.81 -2.81
N PHE A 126 -5.22 14.33 -2.59
CA PHE A 126 -5.01 15.65 -1.97
C PHE A 126 -5.61 16.80 -2.79
N ALA A 127 -5.60 16.69 -4.12
CA ALA A 127 -6.24 17.69 -4.98
C ALA A 127 -7.76 17.84 -4.74
N ARG A 128 -8.37 16.89 -4.03
CA ARG A 128 -9.80 16.89 -3.70
C ARG A 128 -10.13 17.27 -2.25
N ASP A 129 -9.13 17.64 -1.47
CA ASP A 129 -9.27 17.96 -0.04
C ASP A 129 -10.42 18.94 0.24
N TRP A 130 -10.47 20.03 -0.53
CA TRP A 130 -11.55 21.02 -0.42
C TRP A 130 -12.96 20.43 -0.63
N ASN A 131 -13.13 19.48 -1.55
CA ASN A 131 -14.43 18.84 -1.80
C ASN A 131 -14.90 18.03 -0.59
N TRP A 132 -13.97 17.34 0.09
CA TRP A 132 -14.26 16.55 1.28
C TRP A 132 -14.59 17.45 2.48
N GLU A 133 -13.85 18.53 2.65
CA GLU A 133 -14.11 19.53 3.69
C GLU A 133 -15.49 20.18 3.52
N GLU A 134 -15.85 20.63 2.32
CA GLU A 134 -17.16 21.21 2.02
C GLU A 134 -18.31 20.25 2.33
N ARG A 135 -18.14 18.97 2.07
CA ARG A 135 -19.12 17.91 2.35
C ARG A 135 -19.16 17.48 3.82
N LYS A 136 -18.23 17.93 4.63
CA LYS A 136 -18.08 17.57 6.06
C LYS A 136 -17.92 16.06 6.28
N ILE A 137 -17.22 15.41 5.38
CA ILE A 137 -16.77 14.02 5.48
C ILE A 137 -15.26 14.00 5.56
N PHE A 138 -14.68 12.88 5.99
CA PHE A 138 -13.23 12.74 6.04
C PHE A 138 -12.72 11.57 5.19
N ALA A 139 -11.52 11.71 4.66
CA ALA A 139 -10.72 10.64 4.11
C ALA A 139 -9.44 10.50 4.92
N LEU A 140 -9.22 9.33 5.52
CA LEU A 140 -7.98 8.98 6.18
C LEU A 140 -7.19 8.08 5.24
N ILE A 141 -6.20 8.65 4.57
CA ILE A 141 -5.43 7.98 3.53
C ILE A 141 -4.06 7.55 4.02
N GLY A 142 -3.53 6.44 3.49
CA GLY A 142 -2.22 5.94 3.85
C GLY A 142 -2.12 5.45 5.30
N MET A 143 -3.14 4.78 5.85
CA MET A 143 -3.18 4.33 7.25
C MET A 143 -3.00 2.83 7.40
N GLY A 144 -1.73 2.41 7.38
CA GLY A 144 -1.28 1.04 7.68
C GLY A 144 -0.18 1.03 8.73
N VAL A 145 0.79 0.16 8.52
CA VAL A 145 2.05 0.12 9.28
C VAL A 145 3.04 1.07 8.62
N GLU A 146 3.24 0.91 7.36
CA GLU A 146 3.90 1.77 6.40
C GLU A 146 3.06 1.80 5.10
N PRO A 147 2.53 2.94 4.75
CA PRO A 147 2.44 4.21 5.50
C PRO A 147 1.50 4.13 6.71
N GLY A 148 1.62 5.10 7.61
CA GLY A 148 0.70 5.35 8.72
C GLY A 148 1.38 5.30 10.08
N MET A 149 1.66 4.12 10.64
CA MET A 149 2.33 4.02 11.95
C MET A 149 3.76 4.57 11.90
N SER A 150 4.48 4.38 10.81
CA SER A 150 5.79 4.97 10.51
C SER A 150 5.76 6.50 10.60
N ASP A 151 4.72 7.14 10.04
CA ASP A 151 4.51 8.58 10.09
C ASP A 151 4.23 9.07 11.52
N VAL A 152 3.42 8.31 12.28
CA VAL A 152 3.16 8.59 13.69
C VAL A 152 4.44 8.51 14.51
N PHE A 153 5.31 7.53 14.27
CA PHE A 153 6.60 7.42 14.95
C PHE A 153 7.53 8.57 14.57
N ALA A 154 7.58 8.98 13.30
CA ALA A 154 8.33 10.15 12.86
C ALA A 154 7.84 11.42 13.58
N LYS A 155 6.53 11.62 13.64
CA LYS A 155 5.92 12.78 14.32
C LYS A 155 6.17 12.75 15.82
N TYR A 156 6.07 11.59 16.46
CA TYR A 156 6.40 11.44 17.88
C TYR A 156 7.87 11.79 18.18
N ALA A 157 8.78 11.32 17.32
CA ALA A 157 10.19 11.64 17.46
C ALA A 157 10.46 13.14 17.33
N ASN A 158 9.84 13.79 16.32
CA ASN A 158 9.94 15.22 16.13
C ASN A 158 9.44 16.02 17.36
N ASP A 159 8.29 15.62 17.93
CA ASP A 159 7.64 16.39 18.97
C ASP A 159 8.26 16.18 20.37
N HIS A 160 8.93 15.04 20.59
CA HIS A 160 9.31 14.62 21.94
C HIS A 160 10.80 14.24 22.11
N LEU A 161 11.50 13.87 21.03
CA LEU A 161 12.84 13.30 21.16
C LEU A 161 13.95 14.14 20.54
N PHE A 162 13.63 14.96 19.52
CA PHE A 162 14.62 15.71 18.77
C PHE A 162 14.31 17.22 18.79
N SER A 163 15.31 18.06 18.95
CA SER A 163 15.21 19.51 18.76
C SER A 163 15.44 19.92 17.30
N ARG A 164 16.10 19.08 16.53
CA ARG A 164 16.35 19.21 15.09
C ARG A 164 16.52 17.82 14.49
N ILE A 165 16.03 17.62 13.30
CA ILE A 165 16.13 16.35 12.57
C ILE A 165 16.97 16.54 11.32
N ASP A 166 18.06 15.77 11.22
CA ASP A 166 18.90 15.75 10.03
C ASP A 166 18.38 14.75 8.97
N SER A 167 17.86 13.60 9.40
CA SER A 167 17.23 12.66 8.45
C SER A 167 16.17 11.78 9.11
N ILE A 168 15.18 11.42 8.30
CA ILE A 168 14.20 10.36 8.58
C ILE A 168 14.28 9.34 7.45
N THR A 169 14.58 8.11 7.80
CA THR A 169 14.51 6.98 6.88
C THR A 169 13.50 5.97 7.41
N VAL A 170 12.44 5.72 6.68
CA VAL A 170 11.57 4.59 6.98
C VAL A 170 12.20 3.35 6.37
N LEU A 171 12.25 2.28 7.14
CA LEU A 171 12.93 1.03 6.78
C LEU A 171 11.98 -0.14 6.99
N ASP A 172 11.75 -0.94 5.97
CA ASP A 172 11.15 -2.26 6.09
C ASP A 172 12.15 -3.31 5.63
N GLY A 173 12.27 -4.39 6.40
CA GLY A 173 13.15 -5.49 6.06
C GLY A 173 12.74 -6.79 6.74
N SER A 174 13.15 -7.91 6.14
CA SER A 174 12.76 -9.22 6.64
C SER A 174 13.81 -10.28 6.35
N ASN A 175 13.75 -11.37 7.12
CA ASN A 175 14.39 -12.63 6.79
C ASN A 175 13.35 -13.74 6.50
N LEU A 176 12.17 -13.35 6.02
CA LEU A 176 11.08 -14.26 5.69
C LEU A 176 11.48 -15.23 4.57
N ARG A 177 11.08 -16.48 4.74
CA ARG A 177 11.14 -17.52 3.71
C ARG A 177 9.81 -18.24 3.64
N VAL A 178 9.43 -18.67 2.44
CA VAL A 178 8.21 -19.45 2.22
C VAL A 178 8.59 -20.90 1.95
N GLU A 179 8.30 -21.79 2.89
CA GLU A 179 8.64 -23.22 2.78
C GLU A 179 8.00 -23.85 1.53
N GLY A 180 8.81 -24.57 0.76
CA GLY A 180 8.39 -25.25 -0.46
C GLY A 180 8.38 -24.36 -1.73
N HIS A 181 8.87 -23.13 -1.64
CA HIS A 181 9.02 -22.22 -2.77
C HIS A 181 10.43 -21.65 -2.82
N ASN A 182 11.06 -21.67 -3.99
CA ASN A 182 12.34 -20.98 -4.21
C ASN A 182 12.13 -19.45 -4.23
N PHE A 183 10.97 -19.02 -4.75
CA PHE A 183 10.53 -17.64 -4.74
C PHE A 183 9.01 -17.61 -4.53
N ALA A 184 8.55 -16.83 -3.55
CA ALA A 184 7.14 -16.53 -3.37
C ALA A 184 7.03 -15.15 -2.70
N PRO A 185 6.11 -14.30 -3.16
CA PRO A 185 5.88 -13.01 -2.52
C PRO A 185 5.24 -13.21 -1.15
N SER A 186 5.71 -12.48 -0.15
CA SER A 186 5.05 -12.40 1.17
C SER A 186 3.86 -11.43 1.17
N PHE A 187 3.78 -10.60 0.15
CA PHE A 187 2.79 -9.55 -0.07
C PHE A 187 2.36 -9.54 -1.55
N SER A 188 1.51 -8.59 -1.96
CA SER A 188 1.11 -8.44 -3.35
C SER A 188 2.31 -8.19 -4.26
N ILE A 189 2.64 -9.14 -5.12
CA ILE A 189 3.76 -8.95 -6.06
C ILE A 189 3.49 -7.80 -7.04
N TRP A 190 2.23 -7.54 -7.38
CA TRP A 190 1.86 -6.42 -8.24
C TRP A 190 2.26 -5.09 -7.60
N THR A 191 1.93 -4.91 -6.30
CA THR A 191 2.26 -3.73 -5.50
C THR A 191 3.77 -3.63 -5.30
N THR A 192 4.44 -4.72 -4.95
CA THR A 192 5.90 -4.74 -4.79
C THR A 192 6.64 -4.32 -6.07
N ILE A 193 6.16 -4.76 -7.25
CA ILE A 193 6.72 -4.32 -8.54
C ILE A 193 6.50 -2.82 -8.73
N GLU A 194 5.32 -2.29 -8.41
CA GLU A 194 5.02 -0.87 -8.50
C GLU A 194 5.98 -0.04 -7.65
N GLU A 195 6.08 -0.36 -6.38
CA GLU A 195 6.93 0.36 -5.41
C GLU A 195 8.42 0.28 -5.75
N CYS A 196 8.90 -0.91 -6.12
CA CYS A 196 10.33 -1.15 -6.30
C CYS A 196 10.87 -0.73 -7.67
N LEU A 197 10.05 -0.70 -8.72
CA LEU A 197 10.49 -0.37 -10.08
C LEU A 197 10.09 1.03 -10.53
N ASN A 198 9.16 1.68 -9.83
CA ASN A 198 8.94 3.12 -10.02
C ASN A 198 10.16 3.91 -9.50
N PRO A 199 10.39 5.13 -10.04
CA PRO A 199 11.45 6.01 -9.57
C PRO A 199 11.23 6.40 -8.09
N PRO A 200 12.10 5.99 -7.16
CA PRO A 200 11.96 6.34 -5.75
C PRO A 200 11.96 7.84 -5.53
N LEU A 201 11.00 8.31 -4.74
CA LEU A 201 10.94 9.69 -4.29
C LEU A 201 11.89 9.90 -3.11
N VAL A 202 12.57 11.05 -3.09
CA VAL A 202 13.41 11.52 -1.99
C VAL A 202 13.08 12.97 -1.72
N TRP A 203 13.11 13.38 -0.46
CA TRP A 203 13.02 14.77 -0.03
C TRP A 203 14.37 15.25 0.52
N GLU A 204 14.79 16.44 0.11
CA GLU A 204 15.92 17.17 0.71
C GLU A 204 15.56 18.64 0.91
N ASP A 205 15.89 19.18 2.08
CA ASP A 205 15.74 20.59 2.37
C ASP A 205 16.50 21.46 1.35
N GLY A 206 15.85 22.54 0.91
CA GLY A 206 16.39 23.43 -0.11
C GLY A 206 16.28 22.91 -1.56
N ARG A 207 16.04 21.61 -1.76
CA ARG A 207 15.81 21.01 -3.08
C ARG A 207 14.34 20.64 -3.30
N GLY A 208 13.66 20.23 -2.24
CA GLY A 208 12.30 19.67 -2.33
C GLY A 208 12.29 18.18 -2.71
N TRP A 209 11.19 17.74 -3.27
CA TRP A 209 11.05 16.38 -3.78
C TRP A 209 11.74 16.21 -5.12
N PHE A 210 12.45 15.12 -5.26
CA PHE A 210 13.03 14.65 -6.51
C PHE A 210 13.04 13.13 -6.55
N THR A 211 13.26 12.56 -7.71
CA THR A 211 13.31 11.11 -7.89
C THR A 211 14.74 10.63 -8.14
N THR A 212 14.96 9.36 -7.94
CA THR A 212 16.21 8.65 -8.20
C THR A 212 15.95 7.40 -9.04
N ALA A 213 17.01 6.76 -9.52
CA ALA A 213 16.86 5.48 -10.18
C ALA A 213 16.40 4.38 -9.18
N PRO A 214 15.59 3.40 -9.60
CA PRO A 214 15.24 2.24 -8.78
C PRO A 214 16.48 1.57 -8.20
N PHE A 215 16.35 1.07 -6.97
CA PHE A 215 17.43 0.42 -6.22
C PHE A 215 18.65 1.32 -5.92
N SER A 216 18.46 2.63 -5.89
CA SER A 216 19.50 3.58 -5.53
C SER A 216 19.81 3.58 -4.03
N GLU A 217 20.91 4.22 -3.66
CA GLU A 217 21.38 4.37 -2.28
C GLU A 217 21.41 3.05 -1.48
N LEU A 218 21.98 1.99 -2.11
CA LEU A 218 22.16 0.69 -1.45
C LEU A 218 22.92 0.87 -0.14
N GLU A 219 22.38 0.31 0.93
CA GLU A 219 23.05 0.17 2.21
C GLU A 219 22.70 -1.16 2.86
N VAL A 220 23.53 -1.62 3.80
CA VAL A 220 23.22 -2.77 4.65
C VAL A 220 22.77 -2.24 6.00
N PHE A 221 21.54 -2.56 6.39
CA PHE A 221 20.98 -2.23 7.69
C PHE A 221 20.86 -3.47 8.56
N ASP A 222 21.32 -3.38 9.81
CA ASP A 222 21.23 -4.48 10.77
C ASP A 222 19.91 -4.40 11.54
N PHE A 223 18.91 -5.14 11.05
CA PHE A 223 17.58 -5.16 11.64
C PHE A 223 17.56 -5.91 12.98
N PRO A 224 16.74 -5.45 13.93
CA PRO A 224 16.66 -6.03 15.26
C PRO A 224 16.01 -7.43 15.27
N GLU A 225 15.87 -8.01 16.46
CA GLU A 225 15.12 -9.25 16.74
C GLU A 225 15.63 -10.48 15.99
N GLY A 226 16.91 -10.50 15.59
CA GLY A 226 17.54 -11.62 14.90
C GLY A 226 17.21 -11.70 13.41
N ILE A 227 16.67 -10.64 12.80
CA ILE A 227 16.57 -10.51 11.34
C ILE A 227 17.99 -10.37 10.77
N GLY A 228 18.83 -9.51 11.41
CA GLY A 228 20.23 -9.30 11.05
C GLY A 228 20.42 -8.35 9.86
N PRO A 229 21.62 -8.37 9.24
CA PRO A 229 21.97 -7.46 8.17
C PRO A 229 21.22 -7.79 6.87
N VAL A 230 20.53 -6.79 6.30
CA VAL A 230 19.79 -6.90 5.04
C VAL A 230 20.18 -5.74 4.13
N GLU A 231 20.39 -6.02 2.85
CA GLU A 231 20.59 -4.99 1.85
C GLU A 231 19.29 -4.22 1.59
N CYS A 232 19.34 -2.90 1.80
CA CYS A 232 18.22 -1.96 1.66
C CYS A 232 18.49 -1.00 0.51
N VAL A 233 17.45 -0.68 -0.26
CA VAL A 233 17.50 0.23 -1.40
C VAL A 233 16.35 1.21 -1.34
N ASN A 234 16.52 2.41 -1.91
CA ASN A 234 15.40 3.32 -2.06
C ASN A 234 14.32 2.70 -2.95
N VAL A 235 13.07 2.82 -2.51
CA VAL A 235 11.87 2.50 -3.29
C VAL A 235 10.87 3.64 -3.17
N GLU A 236 9.89 3.69 -4.06
CA GLU A 236 8.79 4.65 -3.96
C GLU A 236 7.88 4.29 -2.80
N HIS A 237 7.59 5.27 -1.93
CA HIS A 237 6.67 5.06 -0.80
C HIS A 237 6.05 6.37 -0.30
N GLU A 238 4.89 6.25 0.35
CA GLU A 238 4.02 7.36 0.74
C GLU A 238 4.63 8.30 1.78
N GLU A 239 5.39 7.78 2.74
CA GLU A 239 5.98 8.57 3.83
C GLU A 239 6.87 9.69 3.32
N VAL A 240 7.51 9.48 2.17
CA VAL A 240 8.35 10.51 1.57
C VAL A 240 7.53 11.70 1.07
N VAL A 241 6.25 11.49 0.77
CA VAL A 241 5.30 12.57 0.48
C VAL A 241 4.76 13.19 1.77
N LEU A 242 4.42 12.36 2.78
CA LEU A 242 3.68 12.76 3.96
C LEU A 242 4.55 13.46 5.02
N ILE A 243 5.69 12.89 5.36
CA ILE A 243 6.56 13.36 6.45
C ILE A 243 7.01 14.80 6.24
N PRO A 244 7.55 15.21 5.08
CA PRO A 244 8.06 16.57 4.88
C PRO A 244 6.99 17.66 4.94
N GLN A 245 5.72 17.31 4.81
CA GLN A 245 4.62 18.27 4.93
C GLN A 245 4.36 18.72 6.38
N LYS A 246 4.83 17.96 7.36
CA LYS A 246 4.51 18.15 8.79
C LYS A 246 5.73 18.13 9.71
N ILE A 247 6.88 17.74 9.20
CA ILE A 247 8.12 17.59 9.96
C ILE A 247 9.25 18.28 9.20
N ASP A 248 9.94 19.18 9.87
CA ASP A 248 11.12 19.85 9.34
C ASP A 248 12.34 18.93 9.49
N ALA A 249 12.66 18.19 8.42
CA ALA A 249 13.80 17.30 8.33
C ALA A 249 14.63 17.64 7.09
N LYS A 250 15.96 17.53 7.18
CA LYS A 250 16.83 17.84 6.03
C LYS A 250 16.76 16.81 4.93
N LYS A 251 16.51 15.54 5.27
CA LYS A 251 16.33 14.45 4.28
C LYS A 251 15.27 13.49 4.76
N VAL A 252 14.40 13.05 3.83
CA VAL A 252 13.44 11.98 4.05
C VAL A 252 13.51 11.01 2.88
N ASN A 253 13.61 9.72 3.18
CA ASN A 253 13.53 8.63 2.20
C ASN A 253 12.92 7.37 2.83
N PHE A 254 12.52 6.45 1.96
CA PHE A 254 12.08 5.11 2.33
C PHE A 254 13.01 4.08 1.71
N LYS A 255 13.37 3.04 2.48
CA LYS A 255 14.21 1.95 1.99
C LYS A 255 13.61 0.59 2.30
N TYR A 256 13.59 -0.24 1.28
CA TYR A 256 13.14 -1.62 1.40
C TYR A 256 14.33 -2.57 1.54
N GLY A 257 14.31 -3.38 2.58
CA GLY A 257 15.26 -4.47 2.82
C GLY A 257 14.85 -5.74 2.09
N LEU A 258 15.07 -5.73 0.78
CA LEU A 258 14.70 -6.82 -0.11
C LEU A 258 15.74 -7.95 -0.14
N GLY A 259 17.01 -7.63 0.14
CA GLY A 259 18.15 -8.53 -0.06
C GLY A 259 18.53 -8.68 -1.54
N ALA A 260 19.78 -9.08 -1.77
CA ALA A 260 20.38 -9.13 -3.10
C ALA A 260 19.63 -10.03 -4.10
N GLU A 261 19.13 -11.17 -3.65
CA GLU A 261 18.43 -12.14 -4.51
C GLU A 261 17.12 -11.57 -5.05
N PHE A 262 16.32 -10.95 -4.17
CA PHE A 262 15.04 -10.37 -4.56
C PHE A 262 15.23 -9.18 -5.50
N ILE A 263 16.19 -8.30 -5.19
CA ILE A 263 16.58 -7.18 -6.06
C ILE A 263 16.97 -7.69 -7.46
N GLN A 264 17.73 -8.76 -7.53
CA GLN A 264 18.13 -9.33 -8.83
C GLN A 264 16.94 -9.91 -9.61
N ILE A 265 15.97 -10.52 -8.93
CA ILE A 265 14.73 -10.99 -9.55
C ILE A 265 13.94 -9.83 -10.14
N LEU A 266 13.75 -8.74 -9.37
CA LEU A 266 13.03 -7.55 -9.85
C LEU A 266 13.72 -6.89 -11.05
N LYS A 267 15.05 -6.78 -11.03
CA LYS A 267 15.83 -6.30 -12.18
C LYS A 267 15.63 -7.17 -13.41
N THR A 268 15.56 -8.48 -13.24
CA THR A 268 15.31 -9.41 -14.34
C THR A 268 13.90 -9.26 -14.89
N ILE A 269 12.89 -9.13 -14.04
CA ILE A 269 11.50 -8.86 -14.42
C ILE A 269 11.41 -7.58 -15.27
N ASN A 270 12.06 -6.51 -14.84
CA ASN A 270 12.11 -5.23 -15.57
C ASN A 270 12.83 -5.38 -16.91
N MET A 271 14.01 -6.00 -16.92
CA MET A 271 14.78 -6.24 -18.15
C MET A 271 13.98 -7.04 -19.21
N LEU A 272 13.14 -7.97 -18.78
CA LEU A 272 12.26 -8.75 -19.65
C LEU A 272 10.97 -8.00 -20.03
N GLY A 273 10.70 -6.84 -19.44
CA GLY A 273 9.47 -6.06 -19.62
C GLY A 273 8.23 -6.75 -19.04
N MET A 274 8.42 -7.65 -18.06
CA MET A 274 7.33 -8.33 -17.37
C MET A 274 6.66 -7.45 -16.28
N ASP A 275 7.22 -6.29 -15.99
CA ASP A 275 6.68 -5.26 -15.12
C ASP A 275 5.70 -4.30 -15.81
N ARG A 276 5.56 -4.36 -17.14
CA ARG A 276 4.70 -3.47 -17.92
C ARG A 276 3.22 -3.72 -17.62
N LYS A 277 2.46 -2.61 -17.49
CA LYS A 277 1.00 -2.60 -17.28
C LYS A 277 0.23 -2.68 -18.61
N GLU A 278 0.84 -2.15 -19.68
CA GLU A 278 0.23 -2.10 -21.00
C GLU A 278 0.07 -3.51 -21.57
N ASN A 279 -1.10 -3.78 -22.12
CA ASN A 279 -1.37 -5.08 -22.70
C ASN A 279 -0.50 -5.36 -23.93
N VAL A 280 -0.08 -6.61 -24.07
CA VAL A 280 0.54 -7.17 -25.26
C VAL A 280 -0.38 -8.23 -25.86
N ASP A 281 -0.33 -8.38 -27.17
CA ASP A 281 -1.05 -9.46 -27.85
C ASP A 281 -0.28 -10.77 -27.71
N VAL A 282 -0.93 -11.79 -27.20
CA VAL A 282 -0.42 -13.17 -27.13
C VAL A 282 -1.40 -14.07 -27.87
N GLN A 283 -1.13 -14.32 -29.14
CA GLN A 283 -1.96 -15.19 -30.01
C GLN A 283 -3.45 -14.75 -30.05
N GLY A 284 -3.69 -13.44 -30.13
CA GLY A 284 -5.03 -12.86 -30.19
C GLY A 284 -5.68 -12.61 -28.81
N VAL A 285 -4.96 -12.86 -27.74
CA VAL A 285 -5.40 -12.54 -26.36
C VAL A 285 -4.63 -11.33 -25.85
N SER A 286 -5.33 -10.28 -25.44
CA SER A 286 -4.73 -9.07 -24.87
C SER A 286 -4.44 -9.27 -23.39
N VAL A 287 -3.16 -9.28 -22.99
CA VAL A 287 -2.73 -9.61 -21.62
C VAL A 287 -1.71 -8.58 -21.12
N SER A 288 -1.86 -8.10 -19.88
CA SER A 288 -0.82 -7.35 -19.19
C SER A 288 0.27 -8.31 -18.72
N PRO A 289 1.56 -8.09 -19.08
CA PRO A 289 2.67 -8.90 -18.60
C PRO A 289 2.75 -8.95 -17.07
N ARG A 290 2.55 -7.82 -16.38
CA ARG A 290 2.54 -7.73 -14.92
C ARG A 290 1.41 -8.54 -14.30
N ASP A 291 0.21 -8.48 -14.85
CA ASP A 291 -0.93 -9.25 -14.35
C ASP A 291 -0.74 -10.76 -14.56
N LEU A 292 -0.13 -11.15 -15.70
CA LEU A 292 0.25 -12.54 -15.94
C LEU A 292 1.29 -13.03 -14.93
N LEU A 293 2.32 -12.24 -14.67
CA LEU A 293 3.33 -12.55 -13.67
C LEU A 293 2.69 -12.71 -12.28
N ALA A 294 1.86 -11.76 -11.88
CA ALA A 294 1.18 -11.81 -10.58
C ALA A 294 0.27 -13.05 -10.45
N ALA A 295 -0.46 -13.39 -11.51
CA ALA A 295 -1.33 -14.57 -11.52
C ALA A 295 -0.55 -15.91 -11.55
N SER A 296 0.71 -15.90 -11.97
CA SER A 296 1.57 -17.08 -12.05
C SER A 296 2.24 -17.42 -10.72
N LEU A 297 2.24 -16.50 -9.77
CA LEU A 297 2.82 -16.69 -8.45
C LEU A 297 1.78 -17.15 -7.43
N PRO A 298 2.19 -17.83 -6.34
CA PRO A 298 1.27 -18.24 -5.31
C PRO A 298 0.63 -17.04 -4.61
N ASP A 299 -0.67 -17.12 -4.30
CA ASP A 299 -1.39 -16.07 -3.56
C ASP A 299 -0.86 -15.96 -2.12
N PRO A 300 -0.27 -14.83 -1.71
CA PRO A 300 0.27 -14.63 -0.37
C PRO A 300 -0.74 -14.93 0.74
N ALA A 301 -2.04 -14.69 0.52
CA ALA A 301 -3.10 -14.97 1.48
C ALA A 301 -3.20 -16.46 1.87
N THR A 302 -2.61 -17.37 1.05
CA THR A 302 -2.60 -18.82 1.28
C THR A 302 -1.32 -19.33 1.92
N LEU A 303 -0.30 -18.49 2.03
CA LEU A 303 1.07 -18.88 2.41
C LEU A 303 1.38 -18.74 3.91
N GLY A 304 0.50 -18.15 4.71
CA GLY A 304 0.79 -17.77 6.10
C GLY A 304 1.38 -18.89 6.96
N SER A 305 0.88 -20.12 6.86
CA SER A 305 1.40 -21.27 7.62
C SER A 305 2.79 -21.74 7.17
N ARG A 306 3.20 -21.38 5.96
CA ARG A 306 4.50 -21.71 5.35
C ARG A 306 5.53 -20.61 5.49
N MET A 307 5.13 -19.41 5.93
CA MET A 307 6.04 -18.30 6.16
C MET A 307 6.82 -18.52 7.46
N LYS A 308 8.13 -18.45 7.38
CA LYS A 308 9.07 -18.56 8.51
C LYS A 308 10.01 -17.37 8.49
N GLY A 309 10.30 -16.83 9.65
CA GLY A 309 11.13 -15.65 9.81
C GLY A 309 10.38 -14.48 10.45
N LYS A 310 10.93 -13.31 10.35
CA LYS A 310 10.41 -12.07 10.94
C LYS A 310 10.46 -10.94 9.91
N THR A 311 9.55 -10.01 10.06
CA THR A 311 9.54 -8.70 9.38
C THR A 311 9.67 -7.60 10.41
N CYS A 312 10.36 -6.55 10.09
CA CYS A 312 10.49 -5.34 10.89
C CYS A 312 10.28 -4.13 9.98
N ALA A 313 9.30 -3.31 10.32
CA ALA A 313 9.14 -1.98 9.79
C ALA A 313 9.43 -0.95 10.88
N GLY A 314 10.11 0.14 10.54
CA GLY A 314 10.51 1.13 11.54
C GLY A 314 10.95 2.46 10.94
N THR A 315 11.00 3.47 11.80
CA THR A 315 11.39 4.82 11.44
C THR A 315 12.72 5.16 12.12
N LEU A 316 13.78 5.28 11.33
CA LEU A 316 15.10 5.69 11.80
C LEU A 316 15.22 7.22 11.72
N VAL A 317 15.33 7.86 12.86
CA VAL A 317 15.48 9.32 12.96
C VAL A 317 16.90 9.65 13.45
N ARG A 318 17.55 10.59 12.78
CA ARG A 318 18.86 11.14 13.14
C ARG A 318 18.78 12.66 13.27
N GLY A 319 19.43 13.21 14.33
CA GLY A 319 19.44 14.66 14.56
C GLY A 319 20.37 15.06 15.71
#